data_51e9555c7257763a2680607c7403672b
#
_entry.id   51e9555c7257763a2680607c7403672b
#
_cell.length_a   1.000
_cell.length_b   1.000
_cell.length_c   1.000
_cell.angle_alpha   90.00
_cell.angle_beta   90.00
_cell.angle_gamma   90.00
#
_symmetry.space_group_name_H-M   'P 1'
#
loop_
_entity.id
_entity.type
_entity.pdbx_description
1 polymer ?
#
loop_
_entity_poly.entity_id
_entity_poly.type
_entity_poly.pdbx_seq_one_letter_code
_entity_poly.pdbx_strand_id
1 'polypeptide(L)'
;MIDLGYAATLEPKEAIAYFRAKGQHIGWNWYETAADVHARSFTVAKAARVDVLTTIQDEVNRAIAQGVSQQEFIDTLAPRLKKLGWWGKQIIVDSAGNAETVQLGSPRRLALIYNVNTRVAYNVGRYAQLMNSTDTHPFWQYVAVMDSRTRPSHAALNGLVFRYDDPFWKTHYPPNGWNCRCRVRALSQARMDALGLKATQGDKYLTTKKMQAAVNKATGEIIDIDMDVTTFADGAHVMTPDVGWSYNPGSAAFGLDQTLIRKLVEVKSPQLREMVVKEMNNSPERQLAFRIWAKNIMESRRGGNDIRTLGFMSESVADAVEQRTGEPPARLLAMSGKNVLHADSDKHHLTGVALQADDFQLLPALLAHPKAVLWDKRHNNLMYLIDTKDGTAKIAINAPYSIKRQPDQLDVIVNTYRVENMDKLKTDIQGGQLELLEGSVD
;
A
#
# COMPACT_ATOMS: atom_id res chain seq x y z
N MET A 1 29.74 18.81 0.59
CA MET A 1 28.89 18.80 -0.64
C MET A 1 28.38 17.39 -0.81
N ILE A 2 27.06 17.18 -0.76
CA ILE A 2 26.47 15.87 -1.06
C ILE A 2 26.63 15.69 -2.56
N ASP A 3 27.27 14.63 -2.98
CA ASP A 3 27.43 14.29 -4.40
C ASP A 3 26.05 13.92 -4.97
N LEU A 4 25.39 14.90 -5.60
CA LEU A 4 24.09 14.74 -6.23
C LEU A 4 24.14 13.75 -7.41
N GLY A 5 25.29 13.56 -8.04
CA GLY A 5 25.50 12.57 -9.10
C GLY A 5 25.40 11.15 -8.57
N TYR A 6 25.98 10.87 -7.42
CA TYR A 6 25.88 9.56 -6.75
C TYR A 6 24.44 9.28 -6.30
N ALA A 7 23.74 10.27 -5.71
CA ALA A 7 22.35 10.11 -5.30
C ALA A 7 21.40 9.82 -6.46
N ALA A 8 21.70 10.34 -7.67
CA ALA A 8 20.92 10.09 -8.87
C ALA A 8 21.10 8.67 -9.46
N THR A 9 22.18 7.98 -9.08
CA THR A 9 22.48 6.60 -9.54
C THR A 9 21.99 5.51 -8.59
N LEU A 10 21.50 5.89 -7.39
CA LEU A 10 20.97 4.93 -6.44
C LEU A 10 19.63 4.34 -6.95
N GLU A 11 19.51 3.02 -6.84
CA GLU A 11 18.27 2.31 -7.15
C GLU A 11 17.11 2.84 -6.27
N PRO A 12 15.93 3.10 -6.86
CA PRO A 12 14.75 3.50 -6.10
C PRO A 12 14.12 2.28 -5.41
N LYS A 13 14.75 1.78 -4.36
CA LYS A 13 14.45 0.50 -3.69
C LYS A 13 12.96 0.32 -3.38
N GLU A 14 12.31 1.33 -2.83
CA GLU A 14 10.89 1.26 -2.48
C GLU A 14 9.98 1.20 -3.71
N ALA A 15 10.33 1.90 -4.79
CA ALA A 15 9.58 1.85 -6.05
C ALA A 15 9.73 0.49 -6.73
N ILE A 16 10.94 -0.08 -6.72
CA ILE A 16 11.23 -1.43 -7.25
C ILE A 16 10.46 -2.47 -6.45
N ALA A 17 10.53 -2.41 -5.12
CA ALA A 17 9.85 -3.32 -4.22
C ALA A 17 8.34 -3.29 -4.42
N TYR A 18 7.76 -2.09 -4.46
CA TYR A 18 6.34 -1.90 -4.74
C TYR A 18 5.95 -2.52 -6.07
N PHE A 19 6.67 -2.24 -7.15
CA PHE A 19 6.29 -2.73 -8.46
C PHE A 19 6.43 -4.25 -8.58
N ARG A 20 7.46 -4.84 -7.99
CA ARG A 20 7.66 -6.30 -7.93
C ARG A 20 6.58 -7.03 -7.13
N ALA A 21 6.02 -6.37 -6.11
CA ALA A 21 4.95 -6.92 -5.30
C ALA A 21 3.56 -6.86 -5.98
N LYS A 22 3.44 -6.26 -7.17
CA LYS A 22 2.17 -6.22 -7.90
C LYS A 22 1.85 -7.57 -8.52
N GLY A 23 0.73 -8.17 -8.10
CA GLY A 23 0.12 -9.29 -8.81
C GLY A 23 -0.41 -8.88 -10.19
N GLN A 24 -0.70 -9.86 -11.06
CA GLN A 24 -1.32 -9.62 -12.36
C GLN A 24 -2.84 -9.64 -12.24
N HIS A 25 -3.50 -8.71 -12.94
CA HIS A 25 -4.95 -8.71 -13.09
C HIS A 25 -5.31 -8.57 -14.57
N ILE A 26 -6.12 -9.49 -15.08
CA ILE A 26 -6.60 -9.48 -16.45
C ILE A 26 -7.92 -8.72 -16.48
N GLY A 27 -7.94 -7.56 -17.15
CA GLY A 27 -9.13 -6.76 -17.40
C GLY A 27 -9.18 -6.31 -18.86
N TRP A 28 -10.39 -6.21 -19.42
CA TRP A 28 -10.57 -5.73 -20.78
C TRP A 28 -10.50 -4.20 -20.86
N ASN A 29 -11.14 -3.53 -19.91
CA ASN A 29 -11.14 -2.08 -19.84
C ASN A 29 -10.52 -1.59 -18.52
N TRP A 30 -9.93 -0.39 -18.54
CA TRP A 30 -9.27 0.19 -17.37
C TRP A 30 -10.22 0.48 -16.19
N TYR A 31 -11.48 0.76 -16.48
CA TYR A 31 -12.50 1.09 -15.49
C TYR A 31 -13.15 -0.13 -14.82
N GLU A 32 -12.89 -1.34 -15.31
CA GLU A 32 -13.36 -2.60 -14.69
C GLU A 32 -12.66 -2.88 -13.36
N THR A 33 -11.51 -2.23 -13.15
CA THR A 33 -10.70 -2.40 -11.95
C THR A 33 -10.80 -1.14 -11.10
N ALA A 34 -11.20 -1.27 -9.84
CA ALA A 34 -11.23 -0.15 -8.92
C ALA A 34 -9.86 0.50 -8.76
N ALA A 35 -9.81 1.81 -8.51
CA ALA A 35 -8.57 2.59 -8.47
C ALA A 35 -7.57 2.05 -7.44
N ASP A 36 -8.05 1.60 -6.28
CA ASP A 36 -7.24 0.99 -5.22
C ASP A 36 -6.68 -0.39 -5.60
N VAL A 37 -7.41 -1.17 -6.42
CA VAL A 37 -6.92 -2.46 -6.95
C VAL A 37 -5.80 -2.21 -7.97
N HIS A 38 -5.88 -1.15 -8.79
CA HIS A 38 -4.78 -0.75 -9.67
C HIS A 38 -3.47 -0.46 -8.91
N ALA A 39 -3.56 0.00 -7.67
CA ALA A 39 -2.36 0.22 -6.86
C ALA A 39 -1.59 -1.07 -6.57
N ARG A 40 -2.26 -2.23 -6.49
CA ARG A 40 -1.63 -3.53 -6.18
C ARG A 40 -1.58 -4.50 -7.33
N SER A 41 -2.34 -4.28 -8.38
CA SER A 41 -2.38 -5.16 -9.54
C SER A 41 -1.76 -4.50 -10.76
N PHE A 42 -0.95 -5.26 -11.49
CA PHE A 42 -0.50 -4.85 -12.80
C PHE A 42 -1.56 -5.27 -13.83
N THR A 43 -2.10 -4.31 -14.52
CA THR A 43 -3.07 -4.53 -15.59
C THR A 43 -2.78 -3.59 -16.76
N VAL A 44 -3.08 -4.07 -17.96
CA VAL A 44 -3.03 -3.28 -19.18
C VAL A 44 -4.33 -3.54 -19.94
N ALA A 45 -5.16 -2.50 -20.10
CA ALA A 45 -6.42 -2.65 -20.81
C ALA A 45 -6.23 -3.35 -22.18
N LYS A 46 -7.15 -4.22 -22.58
CA LYS A 46 -7.07 -5.01 -23.81
C LYS A 46 -5.89 -6.00 -23.89
N ALA A 47 -5.20 -6.28 -22.78
CA ALA A 47 -4.16 -7.31 -22.66
C ALA A 47 -4.71 -8.53 -21.90
N ALA A 48 -5.64 -9.24 -22.56
CA ALA A 48 -6.33 -10.38 -21.95
C ALA A 48 -5.49 -11.67 -21.89
N ARG A 49 -4.28 -11.67 -22.45
CA ARG A 49 -3.37 -12.82 -22.47
C ARG A 49 -2.26 -12.64 -21.44
N VAL A 50 -2.04 -13.68 -20.63
CA VAL A 50 -1.03 -13.68 -19.56
C VAL A 50 0.38 -13.42 -20.10
N ASP A 51 0.75 -14.05 -21.22
CA ASP A 51 2.07 -13.88 -21.85
C ASP A 51 2.35 -12.44 -22.32
N VAL A 52 1.33 -11.76 -22.84
CA VAL A 52 1.40 -10.33 -23.20
C VAL A 52 1.57 -9.49 -21.94
N LEU A 53 0.75 -9.73 -20.92
CA LEU A 53 0.77 -8.96 -19.67
C LEU A 53 2.10 -9.14 -18.94
N THR A 54 2.60 -10.38 -18.84
CA THR A 54 3.90 -10.69 -18.24
C THR A 54 5.03 -9.99 -18.99
N THR A 55 5.03 -10.07 -20.34
CA THR A 55 6.06 -9.43 -21.16
C THR A 55 6.12 -7.91 -20.92
N ILE A 56 4.97 -7.26 -20.76
CA ILE A 56 4.91 -5.82 -20.47
C ILE A 56 5.37 -5.54 -19.03
N GLN A 57 4.93 -6.34 -18.06
CA GLN A 57 5.28 -6.18 -16.65
C GLN A 57 6.79 -6.31 -16.43
N ASP A 58 7.43 -7.31 -17.02
CA ASP A 58 8.88 -7.53 -16.92
C ASP A 58 9.66 -6.33 -17.44
N GLU A 59 9.23 -5.76 -18.57
CA GLU A 59 9.92 -4.62 -19.16
C GLU A 59 9.69 -3.34 -18.34
N VAL A 60 8.50 -3.13 -17.77
CA VAL A 60 8.26 -2.03 -16.81
C VAL A 60 9.11 -2.20 -15.55
N ASN A 61 9.23 -3.42 -15.02
CA ASN A 61 10.09 -3.71 -13.89
C ASN A 61 11.57 -3.40 -14.21
N ARG A 62 12.05 -3.78 -15.39
CA ARG A 62 13.39 -3.42 -15.88
C ARG A 62 13.56 -1.90 -15.95
N ALA A 63 12.57 -1.20 -16.48
CA ALA A 63 12.60 0.25 -16.61
C ALA A 63 12.69 0.96 -15.25
N ILE A 64 11.96 0.50 -14.24
CA ILE A 64 12.00 1.06 -12.88
C ILE A 64 13.35 0.72 -12.20
N ALA A 65 13.81 -0.53 -12.31
CA ALA A 65 15.00 -0.99 -11.62
C ALA A 65 16.31 -0.44 -12.21
N GLN A 66 16.38 -0.31 -13.52
CA GLN A 66 17.61 0.06 -14.24
C GLN A 66 17.59 1.50 -14.81
N GLY A 67 16.46 2.24 -14.62
CA GLY A 67 16.34 3.60 -15.14
C GLY A 67 16.28 3.66 -16.67
N VAL A 68 15.75 2.62 -17.33
CA VAL A 68 15.64 2.53 -18.78
C VAL A 68 14.81 3.69 -19.33
N SER A 69 15.25 4.29 -20.40
CA SER A 69 14.54 5.40 -21.04
C SER A 69 13.23 4.94 -21.70
N GLN A 70 12.29 5.86 -21.88
CA GLN A 70 11.02 5.58 -22.58
C GLN A 70 11.26 5.05 -23.99
N GLN A 71 12.23 5.60 -24.72
CA GLN A 71 12.53 5.19 -26.09
C GLN A 71 13.07 3.75 -26.11
N GLU A 72 14.04 3.45 -25.26
CA GLU A 72 14.60 2.11 -25.15
C GLU A 72 13.54 1.07 -24.73
N PHE A 73 12.64 1.43 -23.80
CA PHE A 73 11.48 0.61 -23.44
C PHE A 73 10.62 0.28 -24.64
N ILE A 74 10.30 1.28 -25.47
CA ILE A 74 9.49 1.08 -26.68
C ILE A 74 10.23 0.20 -27.69
N ASP A 75 11.50 0.47 -27.95
CA ASP A 75 12.31 -0.25 -28.96
C ASP A 75 12.51 -1.73 -28.58
N THR A 76 12.66 -2.01 -27.29
CA THR A 76 12.79 -3.39 -26.79
C THR A 76 11.46 -4.14 -26.80
N LEU A 77 10.37 -3.49 -26.40
CA LEU A 77 9.10 -4.15 -26.17
C LEU A 77 8.26 -4.32 -27.45
N ALA A 78 8.32 -3.35 -28.36
CA ALA A 78 7.48 -3.36 -29.57
C ALA A 78 7.68 -4.61 -30.45
N PRO A 79 8.91 -5.08 -30.76
CA PRO A 79 9.13 -6.30 -31.54
C PRO A 79 8.56 -7.54 -30.86
N ARG A 80 8.69 -7.65 -29.52
CA ARG A 80 8.17 -8.76 -28.72
C ARG A 80 6.66 -8.83 -28.79
N LEU A 81 5.97 -7.69 -28.62
CA LEU A 81 4.52 -7.62 -28.69
C LEU A 81 3.96 -7.85 -30.09
N LYS A 82 4.68 -7.42 -31.14
CA LYS A 82 4.35 -7.77 -32.53
C LYS A 82 4.39 -9.27 -32.73
N LYS A 83 5.44 -9.96 -32.24
CA LYS A 83 5.57 -11.42 -32.31
C LYS A 83 4.44 -12.14 -31.56
N LEU A 84 3.97 -11.59 -30.43
CA LEU A 84 2.83 -12.10 -29.68
C LEU A 84 1.48 -11.75 -30.32
N GLY A 85 1.43 -11.01 -31.44
CA GLY A 85 0.19 -10.58 -32.10
C GLY A 85 -0.56 -9.47 -31.38
N TRP A 86 0.04 -8.81 -30.37
CA TRP A 86 -0.57 -7.72 -29.63
C TRP A 86 -0.07 -6.36 -30.15
N TRP A 87 -0.42 -6.03 -31.41
CA TRP A 87 0.03 -4.80 -32.06
C TRP A 87 -0.95 -4.28 -33.09
N GLY A 88 -1.03 -2.95 -33.22
CA GLY A 88 -1.84 -2.28 -34.23
C GLY A 88 -3.34 -2.27 -33.89
N LYS A 89 -4.15 -1.96 -34.88
CA LYS A 89 -5.62 -2.06 -34.82
C LYS A 89 -6.05 -3.46 -35.19
N GLN A 90 -6.94 -4.03 -34.41
CA GLN A 90 -7.54 -5.35 -34.68
C GLN A 90 -9.04 -5.30 -34.44
N ILE A 91 -9.78 -6.10 -35.19
CA ILE A 91 -11.20 -6.35 -34.96
C ILE A 91 -11.29 -7.51 -33.99
N ILE A 92 -11.90 -7.32 -32.85
CA ILE A 92 -12.15 -8.37 -31.87
C ILE A 92 -13.65 -8.57 -31.77
N VAL A 93 -14.05 -9.84 -31.86
CA VAL A 93 -15.46 -10.25 -31.75
C VAL A 93 -15.65 -10.87 -30.38
N ASP A 94 -16.62 -10.36 -29.60
CA ASP A 94 -16.98 -10.92 -28.29
C ASP A 94 -17.79 -12.22 -28.43
N SER A 95 -18.09 -12.87 -27.30
CA SER A 95 -18.88 -14.10 -27.26
C SER A 95 -20.33 -13.92 -27.70
N ALA A 96 -20.83 -12.68 -27.77
CA ALA A 96 -22.17 -12.34 -28.25
C ALA A 96 -22.18 -11.98 -29.73
N GLY A 97 -21.02 -12.03 -30.43
CA GLY A 97 -20.88 -11.74 -31.84
C GLY A 97 -20.68 -10.26 -32.17
N ASN A 98 -20.54 -9.37 -31.17
CA ASN A 98 -20.30 -7.96 -31.42
C ASN A 98 -18.84 -7.73 -31.79
N ALA A 99 -18.61 -6.95 -32.87
CA ALA A 99 -17.28 -6.66 -33.37
C ALA A 99 -16.83 -5.25 -32.93
N GLU A 100 -15.68 -5.16 -32.22
CA GLU A 100 -15.06 -3.90 -31.82
C GLU A 100 -13.69 -3.73 -32.49
N THR A 101 -13.42 -2.58 -33.10
CA THR A 101 -12.08 -2.26 -33.55
C THR A 101 -11.27 -1.68 -32.40
N VAL A 102 -10.30 -2.43 -31.91
CA VAL A 102 -9.46 -2.04 -30.78
C VAL A 102 -8.04 -1.69 -31.21
N GLN A 103 -7.46 -0.66 -30.58
CA GLN A 103 -6.05 -0.39 -30.66
C GLN A 103 -5.32 -1.21 -29.61
N LEU A 104 -4.55 -2.21 -30.06
CA LEU A 104 -3.62 -2.97 -29.21
C LEU A 104 -2.30 -2.19 -28.99
N GLY A 105 -1.14 -2.82 -29.16
CA GLY A 105 0.14 -2.11 -29.02
C GLY A 105 0.36 -1.02 -30.04
N SER A 106 0.99 0.07 -29.65
CA SER A 106 1.52 1.14 -30.48
C SER A 106 2.59 1.93 -29.71
N PRO A 107 3.48 2.69 -30.37
CA PRO A 107 4.47 3.49 -29.68
C PRO A 107 3.85 4.46 -28.65
N ARG A 108 2.76 5.13 -29.03
CA ARG A 108 2.01 6.04 -28.15
C ARG A 108 1.46 5.30 -26.91
N ARG A 109 0.94 4.11 -27.10
CA ARG A 109 0.38 3.30 -26.00
C ARG A 109 1.48 2.77 -25.09
N LEU A 110 2.60 2.32 -25.64
CA LEU A 110 3.75 1.91 -24.85
C LEU A 110 4.33 3.09 -24.05
N ALA A 111 4.42 4.26 -24.64
CA ALA A 111 4.80 5.49 -23.94
C ALA A 111 3.87 5.81 -22.75
N LEU A 112 2.56 5.62 -22.92
CA LEU A 112 1.58 5.79 -21.83
C LEU A 112 1.80 4.76 -20.73
N ILE A 113 1.93 3.47 -21.06
CA ILE A 113 2.19 2.38 -20.11
C ILE A 113 3.45 2.68 -19.29
N TYR A 114 4.55 3.03 -19.97
CA TYR A 114 5.80 3.43 -19.33
C TYR A 114 5.59 4.58 -18.35
N ASN A 115 5.04 5.69 -18.82
CA ASN A 115 4.86 6.92 -18.03
C ASN A 115 3.98 6.71 -16.81
N VAL A 116 2.86 5.99 -16.96
CA VAL A 116 1.92 5.76 -15.86
C VAL A 116 2.57 4.88 -14.80
N ASN A 117 3.10 3.72 -15.19
CA ASN A 117 3.62 2.76 -14.22
C ASN A 117 4.87 3.26 -13.50
N THR A 118 5.83 3.85 -14.22
CA THR A 118 7.04 4.40 -13.61
C THR A 118 6.71 5.51 -12.62
N ARG A 119 5.82 6.44 -12.98
CA ARG A 119 5.45 7.57 -12.11
C ARG A 119 4.65 7.14 -10.89
N VAL A 120 3.72 6.19 -11.05
CA VAL A 120 3.01 5.61 -9.90
C VAL A 120 4.02 4.95 -8.96
N ALA A 121 4.91 4.08 -9.47
CA ALA A 121 5.90 3.39 -8.66
C ALA A 121 6.83 4.37 -7.91
N TYR A 122 7.35 5.40 -8.58
CA TYR A 122 8.18 6.42 -7.94
C TYR A 122 7.42 7.24 -6.88
N ASN A 123 6.15 7.57 -7.10
CA ASN A 123 5.36 8.31 -6.11
C ASN A 123 4.97 7.42 -4.93
N VAL A 124 4.71 6.13 -5.14
CA VAL A 124 4.49 5.17 -4.05
C VAL A 124 5.75 4.99 -3.22
N GLY A 125 6.92 4.80 -3.84
CA GLY A 125 8.19 4.74 -3.12
C GLY A 125 8.47 6.02 -2.33
N ARG A 126 8.19 7.18 -2.93
CA ARG A 126 8.28 8.48 -2.25
C ARG A 126 7.32 8.59 -1.07
N TYR A 127 6.08 8.12 -1.22
CA TYR A 127 5.12 8.09 -0.13
C TYR A 127 5.65 7.32 1.08
N ALA A 128 6.22 6.13 0.86
CA ALA A 128 6.83 5.34 1.93
C ALA A 128 7.96 6.11 2.64
N GLN A 129 8.85 6.77 1.90
CA GLN A 129 9.92 7.60 2.46
C GLN A 129 9.39 8.80 3.27
N LEU A 130 8.34 9.47 2.73
CA LEU A 130 7.71 10.61 3.41
C LEU A 130 7.04 10.17 4.71
N MET A 131 6.33 9.04 4.72
CA MET A 131 5.70 8.48 5.91
C MET A 131 6.72 8.11 6.99
N ASN A 132 7.89 7.59 6.60
CA ASN A 132 8.98 7.27 7.53
C ASN A 132 9.65 8.52 8.16
N SER A 133 9.40 9.71 7.64
CA SER A 133 9.96 10.96 8.14
C SER A 133 8.95 11.91 8.78
N THR A 134 7.71 11.49 8.99
CA THR A 134 6.61 12.35 9.50
C THR A 134 6.86 12.97 10.89
N ASP A 135 7.71 12.36 11.70
CA ASP A 135 8.07 12.89 13.02
C ASP A 135 8.90 14.16 12.93
N THR A 136 9.79 14.23 11.95
CA THR A 136 10.69 15.38 11.74
C THR A 136 10.20 16.30 10.62
N HIS A 137 9.43 15.77 9.67
CA HIS A 137 8.94 16.48 8.50
C HIS A 137 7.42 16.26 8.30
N PRO A 138 6.59 16.80 9.22
CA PRO A 138 5.15 16.53 9.23
C PRO A 138 4.36 17.30 8.16
N PHE A 139 4.98 18.24 7.45
CA PHE A 139 4.32 19.05 6.43
C PHE A 139 4.72 18.56 5.04
N TRP A 140 3.72 18.35 4.20
CA TRP A 140 3.92 17.92 2.84
C TRP A 140 3.50 19.02 1.87
N GLN A 141 4.35 19.30 0.89
CA GLN A 141 4.10 20.29 -0.13
C GLN A 141 3.85 19.63 -1.49
N TYR A 142 2.77 20.06 -2.14
CA TYR A 142 2.49 19.67 -3.53
C TYR A 142 3.46 20.38 -4.46
N VAL A 143 4.11 19.62 -5.35
CA VAL A 143 5.11 20.14 -6.30
C VAL A 143 4.70 19.74 -7.72
N ALA A 144 4.24 20.69 -8.50
CA ALA A 144 4.00 20.53 -9.93
C ALA A 144 5.27 20.82 -10.73
N VAL A 145 5.38 20.19 -11.90
CA VAL A 145 6.38 20.59 -12.91
C VAL A 145 5.82 21.79 -13.64
N MET A 146 6.40 22.97 -13.42
CA MET A 146 5.88 24.25 -13.95
C MET A 146 6.35 24.49 -15.38
N ASP A 147 5.82 23.71 -16.34
CA ASP A 147 6.07 23.87 -17.77
C ASP A 147 4.76 23.89 -18.59
N SER A 148 4.85 24.15 -19.89
CA SER A 148 3.70 24.26 -20.81
C SER A 148 2.86 22.98 -20.95
N ARG A 149 3.37 21.82 -20.49
CA ARG A 149 2.66 20.54 -20.52
C ARG A 149 1.91 20.23 -19.24
N THR A 150 2.07 21.05 -18.20
CA THR A 150 1.36 20.86 -16.93
C THR A 150 -0.02 21.52 -17.02
N ARG A 151 -1.04 20.76 -16.65
CA ARG A 151 -2.42 21.26 -16.64
C ARG A 151 -2.55 22.44 -15.68
N PRO A 152 -3.32 23.49 -16.02
CA PRO A 152 -3.50 24.65 -15.14
C PRO A 152 -3.98 24.27 -13.72
N SER A 153 -4.92 23.31 -13.60
CA SER A 153 -5.42 22.83 -12.31
C SER A 153 -4.34 22.17 -11.44
N HIS A 154 -3.40 21.44 -12.05
CA HIS A 154 -2.26 20.87 -11.33
C HIS A 154 -1.23 21.94 -10.96
N ALA A 155 -1.00 22.90 -11.84
CA ALA A 155 -0.11 24.03 -11.58
C ALA A 155 -0.63 24.91 -10.42
N ALA A 156 -1.95 25.07 -10.31
CA ALA A 156 -2.60 25.81 -9.24
C ALA A 156 -2.29 25.26 -7.85
N LEU A 157 -2.07 23.96 -7.71
CA LEU A 157 -1.71 23.33 -6.41
C LEU A 157 -0.22 23.50 -6.06
N ASN A 158 0.61 24.01 -7.00
CA ASN A 158 2.05 24.08 -6.77
C ASN A 158 2.38 24.98 -5.57
N GLY A 159 3.08 24.46 -4.60
CA GLY A 159 3.48 25.21 -3.41
C GLY A 159 2.52 25.08 -2.23
N LEU A 160 1.29 24.59 -2.42
CA LEU A 160 0.37 24.37 -1.31
C LEU A 160 0.95 23.33 -0.34
N VAL A 161 0.77 23.59 0.94
CA VAL A 161 1.28 22.74 2.02
C VAL A 161 0.12 22.26 2.88
N PHE A 162 0.12 20.98 3.16
CA PHE A 162 -0.82 20.35 4.10
C PHE A 162 -0.03 19.48 5.09
N ARG A 163 -0.60 19.24 6.26
CA ARG A 163 -0.03 18.24 7.15
C ARG A 163 -0.14 16.85 6.51
N TYR A 164 0.78 15.94 6.82
CA TYR A 164 0.84 14.58 6.20
C TYR A 164 -0.44 13.75 6.39
N ASP A 165 -1.18 13.97 7.49
CA ASP A 165 -2.42 13.31 7.86
C ASP A 165 -3.69 14.07 7.40
N ASP A 166 -3.53 15.16 6.63
CA ASP A 166 -4.66 15.92 6.10
C ASP A 166 -5.46 15.08 5.08
N PRO A 167 -6.81 15.09 5.12
CA PRO A 167 -7.67 14.39 4.16
C PRO A 167 -7.42 14.72 2.70
N PHE A 168 -6.85 15.89 2.39
CA PHE A 168 -6.42 16.25 1.04
C PHE A 168 -5.56 15.16 0.38
N TRP A 169 -4.64 14.55 1.12
CA TRP A 169 -3.74 13.53 0.59
C TRP A 169 -4.42 12.19 0.29
N LYS A 170 -5.64 11.96 0.77
CA LYS A 170 -6.38 10.73 0.45
C LYS A 170 -6.78 10.67 -1.03
N THR A 171 -7.01 11.82 -1.65
CA THR A 171 -7.54 11.93 -3.01
C THR A 171 -6.66 12.75 -3.96
N HIS A 172 -5.75 13.57 -3.42
CA HIS A 172 -4.92 14.50 -4.21
C HIS A 172 -3.42 14.20 -4.15
N TYR A 173 -3.01 13.07 -3.58
CA TYR A 173 -1.62 12.63 -3.67
C TYR A 173 -1.30 12.20 -5.12
N PRO A 174 -0.23 12.76 -5.75
CA PRO A 174 0.07 12.44 -7.15
C PRO A 174 0.42 10.96 -7.41
N PRO A 175 0.15 10.46 -8.64
CA PRO A 175 -0.40 11.15 -9.81
C PRO A 175 -1.92 11.37 -9.73
N ASN A 176 -2.39 12.53 -10.15
CA ASN A 176 -3.81 12.89 -10.13
C ASN A 176 -4.46 12.81 -11.52
N GLY A 177 -3.88 12.07 -12.43
CA GLY A 177 -4.39 11.88 -13.79
C GLY A 177 -3.34 11.29 -14.73
N TRP A 178 -3.78 10.98 -15.94
CA TRP A 178 -2.95 10.43 -16.99
C TRP A 178 -1.77 11.37 -17.32
N ASN A 179 -0.54 10.80 -17.36
CA ASN A 179 0.70 11.55 -17.58
C ASN A 179 1.01 12.67 -16.55
N CYS A 180 0.38 12.66 -15.39
CA CYS A 180 0.73 13.57 -14.31
C CYS A 180 2.20 13.42 -13.89
N ARG A 181 2.92 14.55 -13.72
CA ARG A 181 4.34 14.60 -13.34
C ARG A 181 4.56 15.28 -11.98
N CYS A 182 3.48 15.50 -11.26
CA CYS A 182 3.53 16.12 -9.94
C CYS A 182 4.13 15.14 -8.91
N ARG A 183 4.65 15.69 -7.83
CA ARG A 183 5.22 14.96 -6.71
C ARG A 183 4.96 15.68 -5.39
N VAL A 184 5.31 15.06 -4.29
CA VAL A 184 5.25 15.64 -2.94
C VAL A 184 6.65 15.75 -2.37
N ARG A 185 6.92 16.80 -1.59
CA ARG A 185 8.12 16.91 -0.74
C ARG A 185 7.73 17.16 0.69
N ALA A 186 8.52 16.62 1.63
CA ALA A 186 8.33 16.86 3.05
C ALA A 186 9.09 18.12 3.51
N LEU A 187 8.52 18.81 4.51
CA LEU A 187 9.08 19.99 5.14
C LEU A 187 9.02 19.83 6.65
N SER A 188 10.09 20.23 7.33
CA SER A 188 10.11 20.39 8.78
C SER A 188 9.44 21.70 9.21
N GLN A 189 9.07 21.82 10.47
CA GLN A 189 8.56 23.09 11.02
C GLN A 189 9.56 24.23 10.79
N ALA A 190 10.82 24.03 11.10
CA ALA A 190 11.87 25.04 10.90
C ALA A 190 11.97 25.49 9.42
N ARG A 191 11.74 24.56 8.46
CA ARG A 191 11.75 24.91 7.05
C ARG A 191 10.49 25.69 6.63
N MET A 192 9.34 25.38 7.24
CA MET A 192 8.09 26.14 7.05
C MET A 192 8.29 27.59 7.51
N ASP A 193 8.84 27.77 8.71
CA ASP A 193 9.08 29.09 9.31
C ASP A 193 10.08 29.90 8.47
N ALA A 194 11.19 29.29 8.07
CA ALA A 194 12.22 29.94 7.26
C ALA A 194 11.72 30.39 5.85
N LEU A 195 10.69 29.72 5.32
CA LEU A 195 10.08 30.06 4.03
C LEU A 195 8.80 30.89 4.16
N GLY A 196 8.35 31.21 5.36
CA GLY A 196 7.09 31.91 5.62
C GLY A 196 5.85 31.13 5.14
N LEU A 197 5.93 29.78 5.07
CA LEU A 197 4.86 28.93 4.58
C LEU A 197 3.86 28.62 5.69
N LYS A 198 2.59 28.48 5.32
CA LYS A 198 1.50 28.04 6.20
C LYS A 198 0.86 26.77 5.67
N ALA A 199 0.48 25.87 6.57
CA ALA A 199 -0.26 24.70 6.20
C ALA A 199 -1.76 25.03 6.03
N THR A 200 -2.33 24.57 4.94
CA THR A 200 -3.76 24.62 4.65
C THR A 200 -4.47 23.47 5.39
N GLN A 201 -5.72 23.67 5.81
CA GLN A 201 -6.61 22.63 6.30
C GLN A 201 -7.49 22.20 5.13
N GLY A 202 -7.11 21.10 4.48
CA GLY A 202 -7.73 20.66 3.24
C GLY A 202 -9.15 20.12 3.40
N ASP A 203 -9.47 19.53 4.56
CA ASP A 203 -10.78 18.94 4.90
C ASP A 203 -11.95 19.89 4.62
N LYS A 204 -11.76 21.19 4.83
CA LYS A 204 -12.79 22.22 4.64
C LYS A 204 -13.15 22.50 3.18
N TYR A 205 -12.30 22.07 2.27
CA TYR A 205 -12.35 22.44 0.86
C TYR A 205 -12.52 21.24 -0.08
N LEU A 206 -12.83 20.06 0.48
CA LEU A 206 -13.03 18.83 -0.30
C LEU A 206 -14.50 18.55 -0.51
N THR A 207 -14.91 18.30 -1.76
CA THR A 207 -16.26 17.90 -2.14
C THR A 207 -16.20 16.70 -3.07
N THR A 208 -16.85 15.60 -2.69
CA THR A 208 -16.90 14.37 -3.50
C THR A 208 -18.19 14.29 -4.29
N LYS A 209 -18.09 13.94 -5.57
CA LYS A 209 -19.22 13.69 -6.47
C LYS A 209 -18.96 12.43 -7.28
N LYS A 210 -20.04 11.75 -7.67
CA LYS A 210 -19.97 10.67 -8.64
C LYS A 210 -19.79 11.24 -10.05
N MET A 211 -18.81 10.72 -10.77
CA MET A 211 -18.51 11.08 -12.16
C MET A 211 -18.39 9.83 -13.01
N GLN A 212 -18.91 9.90 -14.22
CA GLN A 212 -18.87 8.79 -15.16
C GLN A 212 -17.43 8.45 -15.58
N ALA A 213 -17.09 7.18 -15.59
CA ALA A 213 -15.74 6.71 -15.83
C ALA A 213 -15.27 6.97 -17.27
N ALA A 214 -16.14 6.84 -18.26
CA ALA A 214 -15.80 7.09 -19.65
C ALA A 214 -17.04 7.36 -20.53
N VAL A 215 -16.79 8.10 -21.62
CA VAL A 215 -17.71 8.21 -22.75
C VAL A 215 -16.97 7.66 -23.97
N ASN A 216 -17.55 6.71 -24.67
CA ASN A 216 -17.03 6.27 -25.96
C ASN A 216 -17.25 7.39 -26.99
N LYS A 217 -16.19 8.13 -27.30
CA LYS A 217 -16.27 9.29 -28.19
C LYS A 217 -16.68 8.94 -29.62
N ALA A 218 -16.52 7.68 -30.02
CA ALA A 218 -16.86 7.23 -31.39
C ALA A 218 -18.34 6.86 -31.51
N THR A 219 -18.95 6.29 -30.45
CA THR A 219 -20.34 5.85 -30.46
C THR A 219 -21.28 6.73 -29.67
N GLY A 220 -20.73 7.66 -28.86
CA GLY A 220 -21.51 8.43 -27.89
C GLY A 220 -22.03 7.61 -26.70
N GLU A 221 -21.68 6.32 -26.63
CA GLU A 221 -22.08 5.42 -25.55
C GLU A 221 -21.49 5.88 -24.22
N ILE A 222 -22.35 6.13 -23.27
CA ILE A 222 -21.96 6.47 -21.90
C ILE A 222 -21.71 5.15 -21.18
N ILE A 223 -20.46 4.94 -20.76
CA ILE A 223 -20.14 3.81 -19.88
C ILE A 223 -20.60 4.20 -18.49
N ASP A 224 -21.71 3.60 -18.08
CA ASP A 224 -22.48 3.92 -16.88
C ASP A 224 -21.82 3.34 -15.62
N ILE A 225 -20.53 3.62 -15.44
CA ILE A 225 -19.77 3.32 -14.23
C ILE A 225 -19.43 4.62 -13.54
N ASP A 226 -20.11 4.89 -12.46
CA ASP A 226 -19.85 6.04 -11.61
C ASP A 226 -18.67 5.76 -10.68
N MET A 227 -17.71 6.68 -10.69
CA MET A 227 -16.57 6.69 -9.75
C MET A 227 -16.63 7.94 -8.88
N ASP A 228 -16.32 7.79 -7.61
CA ASP A 228 -16.19 8.92 -6.71
C ASP A 228 -14.96 9.76 -7.07
N VAL A 229 -15.17 11.03 -7.31
CA VAL A 229 -14.11 12.00 -7.60
C VAL A 229 -14.23 13.18 -6.64
N THR A 230 -13.15 13.47 -5.94
CA THR A 230 -13.08 14.55 -4.95
C THR A 230 -12.41 15.77 -5.56
N THR A 231 -13.09 16.91 -5.52
CA THR A 231 -12.56 18.21 -5.93
C THR A 231 -12.07 18.97 -4.70
N PHE A 232 -10.89 19.55 -4.78
CA PHE A 232 -10.39 20.57 -3.86
C PHE A 232 -10.69 21.95 -4.43
N ALA A 233 -11.30 22.84 -3.61
CA ALA A 233 -11.61 24.23 -4.01
C ALA A 233 -11.59 25.15 -2.79
N ASP A 234 -10.50 25.92 -2.61
CA ASP A 234 -10.31 26.85 -1.48
C ASP A 234 -10.65 28.33 -1.82
N GLY A 235 -11.25 28.55 -2.97
CA GLY A 235 -11.61 29.88 -3.50
C GLY A 235 -10.54 30.47 -4.40
N ALA A 236 -9.25 30.16 -4.21
CA ALA A 236 -8.13 30.61 -5.05
C ALA A 236 -7.65 29.49 -5.99
N HIS A 237 -7.74 28.25 -5.54
CA HIS A 237 -7.22 27.08 -6.23
C HIS A 237 -8.33 26.05 -6.41
N VAL A 238 -8.45 25.49 -7.60
CA VAL A 238 -9.42 24.42 -7.91
C VAL A 238 -8.72 23.29 -8.62
N MET A 239 -8.88 22.07 -8.11
CA MET A 239 -8.34 20.88 -8.72
C MET A 239 -9.29 19.70 -8.56
N THR A 240 -9.62 19.05 -9.66
CA THR A 240 -10.35 17.79 -9.73
C THR A 240 -9.44 16.76 -10.39
N PRO A 241 -9.07 15.66 -9.73
CA PRO A 241 -8.35 14.57 -10.36
C PRO A 241 -9.13 13.97 -11.54
N ASP A 242 -8.42 13.40 -12.51
CA ASP A 242 -9.08 12.63 -13.56
C ASP A 242 -9.87 11.47 -12.94
N VAL A 243 -10.97 11.05 -13.57
CA VAL A 243 -11.75 9.89 -13.12
C VAL A 243 -10.84 8.66 -13.04
N GLY A 244 -10.92 7.92 -11.92
CA GLY A 244 -10.00 6.81 -11.62
C GLY A 244 -8.66 7.23 -10.99
N TRP A 245 -8.44 8.54 -10.74
CA TRP A 245 -7.22 9.07 -10.12
C TRP A 245 -7.47 9.82 -8.81
N SER A 246 -8.71 9.82 -8.31
CA SER A 246 -9.08 10.47 -7.05
C SER A 246 -8.77 9.56 -5.85
N TYR A 247 -7.54 9.12 -5.74
CA TYR A 247 -7.05 8.28 -4.64
C TYR A 247 -5.55 8.50 -4.41
N ASN A 248 -5.04 8.04 -3.28
CA ASN A 248 -3.62 8.06 -2.97
C ASN A 248 -3.00 6.70 -3.32
N PRO A 249 -2.18 6.58 -4.38
CA PRO A 249 -1.59 5.31 -4.76
C PRO A 249 -0.61 4.76 -3.70
N GLY A 250 0.02 5.63 -2.91
CA GLY A 250 0.88 5.21 -1.81
C GLY A 250 0.09 4.56 -0.67
N SER A 251 -0.96 5.21 -0.19
CA SER A 251 -1.80 4.61 0.85
C SER A 251 -2.56 3.38 0.34
N ALA A 252 -3.05 3.41 -0.90
CA ALA A 252 -3.74 2.27 -1.51
C ALA A 252 -2.81 1.06 -1.70
N ALA A 253 -1.55 1.27 -2.06
CA ALA A 253 -0.56 0.18 -2.15
C ALA A 253 -0.42 -0.61 -0.84
N PHE A 254 -0.68 0.04 0.30
CA PHE A 254 -0.52 -0.50 1.64
C PHE A 254 -1.82 -0.58 2.45
N GLY A 255 -2.92 0.03 1.99
CA GLY A 255 -4.18 0.16 2.72
C GLY A 255 -5.35 -0.72 2.24
N LEU A 256 -5.16 -1.57 1.22
CA LEU A 256 -6.24 -2.41 0.66
C LEU A 256 -6.79 -3.44 1.64
N ASP A 257 -6.02 -3.78 2.65
CA ASP A 257 -6.40 -4.81 3.60
C ASP A 257 -7.66 -4.44 4.39
N GLN A 258 -7.85 -3.15 4.66
CA GLN A 258 -9.07 -2.65 5.30
C GLN A 258 -10.31 -2.80 4.41
N THR A 259 -10.18 -2.59 3.10
CA THR A 259 -11.28 -2.82 2.15
C THR A 259 -11.57 -4.30 2.00
N LEU A 260 -10.53 -5.13 1.95
CA LEU A 260 -10.67 -6.58 1.88
C LEU A 260 -11.35 -7.14 3.13
N ILE A 261 -10.94 -6.69 4.33
CA ILE A 261 -11.53 -7.18 5.56
C ILE A 261 -13.00 -6.76 5.69
N ARG A 262 -13.34 -5.53 5.32
CA ARG A 262 -14.75 -5.09 5.30
C ARG A 262 -15.62 -5.97 4.41
N LYS A 263 -15.15 -6.28 3.20
CA LYS A 263 -15.85 -7.20 2.30
C LYS A 263 -15.86 -8.64 2.81
N LEU A 264 -14.79 -9.08 3.45
CA LEU A 264 -14.70 -10.42 4.01
C LEU A 264 -15.71 -10.62 5.15
N VAL A 265 -15.90 -9.63 6.01
CA VAL A 265 -16.89 -9.67 7.10
C VAL A 265 -18.32 -9.78 6.57
N GLU A 266 -18.61 -9.23 5.37
CA GLU A 266 -19.91 -9.36 4.71
C GLU A 266 -20.18 -10.77 4.15
N VAL A 267 -19.14 -11.60 3.98
CA VAL A 267 -19.28 -12.99 3.50
C VAL A 267 -19.93 -13.85 4.57
N LYS A 268 -21.10 -14.41 4.28
CA LYS A 268 -21.92 -15.17 5.26
C LYS A 268 -21.30 -16.51 5.67
N SER A 269 -20.49 -17.15 4.81
CA SER A 269 -19.88 -18.45 5.10
C SER A 269 -18.58 -18.31 5.91
N PRO A 270 -18.53 -18.77 7.17
CA PRO A 270 -17.31 -18.76 7.98
C PRO A 270 -16.16 -19.56 7.34
N GLN A 271 -16.48 -20.69 6.69
CA GLN A 271 -15.50 -21.52 6.01
C GLN A 271 -14.83 -20.78 4.84
N LEU A 272 -15.62 -20.03 4.06
CA LEU A 272 -15.08 -19.23 2.98
C LEU A 272 -14.22 -18.07 3.50
N ARG A 273 -14.65 -17.42 4.59
CA ARG A 273 -13.84 -16.38 5.24
C ARG A 273 -12.50 -16.92 5.70
N GLU A 274 -12.49 -18.07 6.37
CA GLU A 274 -11.26 -18.72 6.85
C GLU A 274 -10.32 -19.10 5.70
N MET A 275 -10.84 -19.66 4.61
CA MET A 275 -10.05 -19.95 3.42
C MET A 275 -9.39 -18.69 2.85
N VAL A 276 -10.14 -17.60 2.72
CA VAL A 276 -9.60 -16.32 2.21
C VAL A 276 -8.55 -15.75 3.15
N VAL A 277 -8.78 -15.76 4.46
CA VAL A 277 -7.80 -15.33 5.47
C VAL A 277 -6.50 -16.12 5.34
N LYS A 278 -6.59 -17.43 5.20
CA LYS A 278 -5.43 -18.31 5.04
C LYS A 278 -4.62 -17.95 3.78
N GLU A 279 -5.30 -17.77 2.64
CA GLU A 279 -4.63 -17.38 1.39
C GLU A 279 -3.99 -15.99 1.50
N MET A 280 -4.68 -15.04 2.13
CA MET A 280 -4.15 -13.69 2.33
C MET A 280 -2.92 -13.67 3.25
N ASN A 281 -2.91 -14.48 4.32
CA ASN A 281 -1.77 -14.60 5.22
C ASN A 281 -0.57 -15.27 4.56
N ASN A 282 -0.79 -16.20 3.65
CA ASN A 282 0.26 -16.91 2.90
C ASN A 282 0.73 -16.16 1.64
N SER A 283 0.25 -14.94 1.35
CA SER A 283 0.67 -14.19 0.16
C SER A 283 2.17 -13.85 0.18
N PRO A 284 2.97 -14.38 -0.77
CA PRO A 284 4.40 -14.07 -0.88
C PRO A 284 4.67 -12.58 -1.11
N GLU A 285 3.78 -11.90 -1.84
CA GLU A 285 3.90 -10.48 -2.17
C GLU A 285 3.77 -9.63 -0.90
N ARG A 286 2.83 -9.96 -0.02
CA ARG A 286 2.64 -9.30 1.27
C ARG A 286 3.87 -9.50 2.17
N GLN A 287 4.33 -10.73 2.28
CA GLN A 287 5.50 -11.08 3.08
C GLN A 287 6.75 -10.35 2.58
N LEU A 288 6.96 -10.29 1.26
CA LEU A 288 8.06 -9.55 0.65
C LEU A 288 7.96 -8.05 0.90
N ALA A 289 6.78 -7.46 0.73
CA ALA A 289 6.56 -6.03 0.95
C ALA A 289 6.86 -5.62 2.40
N PHE A 290 6.41 -6.42 3.39
CA PHE A 290 6.74 -6.18 4.79
C PHE A 290 8.24 -6.31 5.07
N ARG A 291 8.88 -7.37 4.56
CA ARG A 291 10.33 -7.61 4.74
C ARG A 291 11.15 -6.42 4.30
N ILE A 292 10.88 -5.89 3.10
CA ILE A 292 11.61 -4.74 2.57
C ILE A 292 11.37 -3.49 3.41
N TRP A 293 10.13 -3.26 3.79
CA TRP A 293 9.74 -2.11 4.63
C TRP A 293 10.41 -2.16 6.02
N ALA A 294 10.33 -3.29 6.71
CA ALA A 294 10.93 -3.47 8.03
C ALA A 294 12.46 -3.31 7.97
N LYS A 295 13.12 -3.96 6.99
CA LYS A 295 14.56 -3.84 6.76
C LYS A 295 14.98 -2.37 6.56
N ASN A 296 14.28 -1.63 5.72
CA ASN A 296 14.58 -0.22 5.46
C ASN A 296 14.45 0.64 6.72
N ILE A 297 13.46 0.38 7.59
CA ILE A 297 13.30 1.09 8.86
C ILE A 297 14.45 0.76 9.83
N MET A 298 14.79 -0.51 9.96
CA MET A 298 15.87 -0.95 10.85
C MET A 298 17.23 -0.37 10.41
N GLU A 299 17.55 -0.41 9.12
CA GLU A 299 18.79 0.15 8.56
C GLU A 299 18.84 1.68 8.63
N SER A 300 17.76 2.37 8.30
CA SER A 300 17.71 3.84 8.28
C SER A 300 17.50 4.46 9.66
N ARG A 301 17.06 3.67 10.66
CA ARG A 301 16.62 4.12 12.00
C ARG A 301 15.53 5.21 11.95
N ARG A 302 14.69 5.19 10.89
CA ARG A 302 13.59 6.13 10.67
C ARG A 302 12.27 5.37 10.60
N GLY A 303 11.51 5.38 11.68
CA GLY A 303 10.25 4.67 11.82
C GLY A 303 9.08 5.61 12.08
N GLY A 304 8.68 6.40 11.11
CA GLY A 304 7.57 7.34 11.24
C GLY A 304 6.20 6.71 11.55
N ASN A 305 5.12 7.39 11.20
CA ASN A 305 3.74 6.93 11.44
C ASN A 305 3.19 6.04 10.32
N ASP A 306 4.05 5.55 9.42
CA ASP A 306 3.65 4.56 8.43
C ASP A 306 3.26 3.25 9.11
N ILE A 307 2.12 2.68 8.72
CA ILE A 307 1.57 1.45 9.28
C ILE A 307 1.46 0.41 8.18
N ARG A 308 1.90 -0.82 8.48
CA ARG A 308 1.79 -1.95 7.57
C ARG A 308 0.99 -3.08 8.19
N THR A 309 0.17 -3.70 7.36
CA THR A 309 -0.53 -4.93 7.73
C THR A 309 0.42 -6.12 7.60
N LEU A 310 0.49 -6.93 8.65
CA LEU A 310 1.29 -8.15 8.69
C LEU A 310 0.45 -9.37 8.34
N GLY A 311 -0.81 -9.37 8.73
CA GLY A 311 -1.70 -10.50 8.51
C GLY A 311 -3.14 -10.20 8.93
N PHE A 312 -3.92 -11.25 8.93
CA PHE A 312 -5.33 -11.24 9.28
C PHE A 312 -5.57 -12.22 10.45
N MET A 313 -6.41 -11.81 11.37
CA MET A 313 -6.82 -12.62 12.51
C MET A 313 -7.76 -13.75 12.04
N SER A 314 -7.61 -14.96 12.60
CA SER A 314 -8.55 -16.07 12.35
C SER A 314 -9.95 -15.75 12.90
N GLU A 315 -10.97 -16.44 12.39
CA GLU A 315 -12.34 -16.27 12.86
C GLU A 315 -12.45 -16.63 14.35
N SER A 316 -11.86 -17.75 14.76
CA SER A 316 -11.90 -18.23 16.17
C SER A 316 -11.30 -17.22 17.14
N VAL A 317 -10.17 -16.60 16.77
CA VAL A 317 -9.52 -15.57 17.61
C VAL A 317 -10.34 -14.30 17.63
N ALA A 318 -10.90 -13.88 16.49
CA ALA A 318 -11.74 -12.69 16.41
C ALA A 318 -12.99 -12.80 17.29
N ASP A 319 -13.69 -13.93 17.23
CA ASP A 319 -14.86 -14.22 18.07
C ASP A 319 -14.49 -14.23 19.57
N ALA A 320 -13.32 -14.81 19.90
CA ALA A 320 -12.81 -14.83 21.25
C ALA A 320 -12.48 -13.44 21.81
N VAL A 321 -11.95 -12.54 20.97
CA VAL A 321 -11.71 -11.12 21.34
C VAL A 321 -13.02 -10.40 21.58
N GLU A 322 -13.98 -10.51 20.66
CA GLU A 322 -15.27 -9.85 20.77
C GLU A 322 -16.03 -10.26 22.04
N GLN A 323 -16.01 -11.56 22.38
CA GLN A 323 -16.62 -12.07 23.61
C GLN A 323 -16.01 -11.47 24.89
N ARG A 324 -14.72 -11.10 24.87
CA ARG A 324 -13.99 -10.58 26.05
C ARG A 324 -14.03 -9.06 26.16
N THR A 325 -14.02 -8.38 25.04
CA THR A 325 -13.96 -6.91 24.97
C THR A 325 -15.34 -6.27 24.82
N GLY A 326 -16.33 -7.02 24.32
CA GLY A 326 -17.64 -6.50 23.92
C GLY A 326 -17.63 -5.73 22.60
N GLU A 327 -16.48 -5.66 21.94
CA GLU A 327 -16.31 -4.96 20.65
C GLU A 327 -15.61 -5.88 19.65
N PRO A 328 -16.05 -5.91 18.37
CA PRO A 328 -15.38 -6.70 17.36
C PRO A 328 -13.96 -6.14 17.06
N PRO A 329 -12.93 -7.00 16.95
CA PRO A 329 -11.62 -6.57 16.54
C PRO A 329 -11.62 -6.13 15.07
N ALA A 330 -10.62 -5.33 14.68
CA ALA A 330 -10.43 -4.92 13.29
C ALA A 330 -10.04 -6.09 12.37
N ARG A 331 -9.55 -7.19 12.93
CA ARG A 331 -9.06 -8.40 12.26
C ARG A 331 -7.81 -8.19 11.41
N LEU A 332 -7.23 -6.99 11.42
CA LEU A 332 -6.02 -6.62 10.70
C LEU A 332 -4.85 -6.46 11.66
N LEU A 333 -3.94 -7.42 11.65
CA LEU A 333 -2.70 -7.34 12.43
C LEU A 333 -1.76 -6.34 11.76
N ALA A 334 -1.48 -5.23 12.43
CA ALA A 334 -0.71 -4.13 11.86
C ALA A 334 0.42 -3.67 12.78
N MET A 335 1.46 -3.08 12.21
CA MET A 335 2.60 -2.53 12.94
C MET A 335 3.00 -1.18 12.38
N SER A 336 3.26 -0.21 13.26
CA SER A 336 3.81 1.08 12.85
C SER A 336 5.33 1.06 12.74
N GLY A 337 5.91 1.95 11.94
CA GLY A 337 7.35 2.10 11.85
C GLY A 337 8.01 2.45 13.19
N LYS A 338 7.31 3.14 14.08
CA LYS A 338 7.76 3.39 15.47
C LYS A 338 7.86 2.11 16.26
N ASN A 339 6.89 1.20 16.11
CA ASN A 339 6.89 -0.06 16.82
C ASN A 339 7.98 -1.00 16.29
N VAL A 340 8.35 -0.90 15.00
CA VAL A 340 9.54 -1.58 14.46
C VAL A 340 10.79 -1.13 15.21
N LEU A 341 11.03 0.19 15.31
CA LEU A 341 12.20 0.72 16.02
C LEU A 341 12.17 0.44 17.52
N HIS A 342 10.99 0.41 18.13
CA HIS A 342 10.87 0.05 19.54
C HIS A 342 11.25 -1.41 19.78
N ALA A 343 10.78 -2.32 18.93
CA ALA A 343 11.11 -3.75 18.99
C ALA A 343 12.60 -4.01 18.72
N ASP A 344 13.22 -3.23 17.83
CA ASP A 344 14.64 -3.28 17.47
C ASP A 344 15.48 -2.23 18.27
N SER A 345 15.09 -1.93 19.50
CA SER A 345 15.80 -0.94 20.32
C SER A 345 17.03 -1.54 21.00
N ASP A 346 18.04 -0.69 21.23
CA ASP A 346 19.26 -1.08 21.94
C ASP A 346 18.96 -1.72 23.31
N LYS A 347 17.92 -1.23 23.99
CA LYS A 347 17.47 -1.79 25.28
C LYS A 347 17.07 -3.25 25.12
N HIS A 348 16.29 -3.61 24.08
CA HIS A 348 15.87 -4.99 23.84
C HIS A 348 17.03 -5.89 23.44
N HIS A 349 17.98 -5.38 22.67
CA HIS A 349 19.23 -6.09 22.35
C HIS A 349 20.09 -6.35 23.60
N LEU A 350 20.29 -5.33 24.45
CA LEU A 350 21.06 -5.44 25.69
C LEU A 350 20.44 -6.42 26.70
N THR A 351 19.12 -6.50 26.74
CA THR A 351 18.40 -7.45 27.60
C THR A 351 18.22 -8.82 26.98
N GLY A 352 18.65 -9.07 25.74
CA GLY A 352 18.56 -10.35 25.05
C GLY A 352 17.14 -10.74 24.58
N VAL A 353 16.17 -9.82 24.69
CA VAL A 353 14.76 -10.11 24.32
C VAL A 353 14.39 -9.67 22.90
N ALA A 354 15.26 -8.95 22.19
CA ALA A 354 15.01 -8.58 20.80
C ALA A 354 14.92 -9.83 19.91
N LEU A 355 14.01 -9.79 18.93
CA LEU A 355 14.03 -10.76 17.84
C LEU A 355 15.27 -10.51 16.96
N GLN A 356 15.79 -11.59 16.38
CA GLN A 356 16.81 -11.45 15.34
C GLN A 356 16.22 -10.71 14.12
N ALA A 357 17.06 -9.93 13.44
CA ALA A 357 16.61 -9.12 12.31
C ALA A 357 15.94 -9.96 11.21
N ASP A 358 16.44 -11.17 10.96
CA ASP A 358 15.86 -12.08 9.98
C ASP A 358 14.47 -12.56 10.40
N ASP A 359 14.28 -12.97 11.67
CA ASP A 359 12.98 -13.41 12.20
C ASP A 359 11.97 -12.27 12.20
N PHE A 360 12.43 -11.04 12.55
CA PHE A 360 11.60 -9.85 12.51
C PHE A 360 11.08 -9.55 11.11
N GLN A 361 11.93 -9.68 10.09
CA GLN A 361 11.54 -9.48 8.70
C GLN A 361 10.58 -10.57 8.18
N LEU A 362 10.52 -11.72 8.84
CA LEU A 362 9.63 -12.84 8.52
C LEU A 362 8.32 -12.82 9.31
N LEU A 363 8.07 -11.82 10.15
CA LEU A 363 6.88 -11.75 11.00
C LEU A 363 5.55 -12.06 10.29
N PRO A 364 5.25 -11.58 9.07
CA PRO A 364 4.01 -11.96 8.40
C PRO A 364 3.88 -13.46 8.14
N ALA A 365 4.97 -14.12 7.75
CA ALA A 365 4.98 -15.57 7.54
C ALA A 365 4.84 -16.34 8.85
N LEU A 366 5.50 -15.87 9.92
CA LEU A 366 5.43 -16.48 11.25
C LEU A 366 4.04 -16.30 11.90
N LEU A 367 3.42 -15.14 11.72
CA LEU A 367 2.05 -14.87 12.20
C LEU A 367 0.97 -15.59 11.40
N ALA A 368 1.26 -15.99 10.16
CA ALA A 368 0.36 -16.85 9.37
C ALA A 368 0.20 -18.26 9.96
N HIS A 369 1.18 -18.71 10.73
CA HIS A 369 1.23 -20.04 11.34
C HIS A 369 1.70 -19.94 12.81
N PRO A 370 0.90 -19.31 13.70
CA PRO A 370 1.29 -19.16 15.09
C PRO A 370 1.32 -20.52 15.79
N LYS A 371 2.27 -20.69 16.70
CA LYS A 371 2.31 -21.86 17.59
C LYS A 371 1.08 -21.88 18.50
N ALA A 372 0.75 -20.75 19.09
CA ALA A 372 -0.44 -20.56 19.90
C ALA A 372 -0.87 -19.09 19.91
N VAL A 373 -2.15 -18.86 20.19
CA VAL A 373 -2.71 -17.53 20.45
C VAL A 373 -3.31 -17.53 21.84
N LEU A 374 -2.91 -16.56 22.66
CA LEU A 374 -3.30 -16.42 24.05
C LEU A 374 -4.00 -15.09 24.28
N TRP A 375 -4.87 -15.05 25.29
CA TRP A 375 -5.41 -13.81 25.85
C TRP A 375 -4.72 -13.50 27.18
N ASP A 376 -4.07 -12.35 27.27
CA ASP A 376 -3.46 -11.84 28.50
C ASP A 376 -4.51 -11.03 29.29
N LYS A 377 -5.06 -11.63 30.35
CA LYS A 377 -6.08 -10.98 31.20
C LYS A 377 -5.53 -9.80 32.00
N ARG A 378 -4.21 -9.79 32.27
CA ARG A 378 -3.56 -8.70 33.01
C ARG A 378 -3.46 -7.42 32.20
N HIS A 379 -3.09 -7.59 30.93
CA HIS A 379 -2.88 -6.46 30.01
C HIS A 379 -4.06 -6.22 29.07
N ASN A 380 -5.06 -7.10 29.11
CA ASN A 380 -6.25 -7.04 28.26
C ASN A 380 -5.88 -6.97 26.77
N ASN A 381 -5.00 -7.86 26.33
CA ASN A 381 -4.52 -7.90 24.94
C ASN A 381 -4.28 -9.33 24.45
N LEU A 382 -4.11 -9.46 23.13
CA LEU A 382 -3.71 -10.71 22.50
C LEU A 382 -2.20 -10.92 22.56
N MET A 383 -1.80 -12.18 22.66
CA MET A 383 -0.41 -12.62 22.59
C MET A 383 -0.30 -13.77 21.58
N TYR A 384 0.36 -13.54 20.46
CA TYR A 384 0.72 -14.59 19.52
C TYR A 384 2.07 -15.17 19.91
N LEU A 385 2.15 -16.49 19.99
CA LEU A 385 3.41 -17.22 20.11
C LEU A 385 3.82 -17.74 18.75
N ILE A 386 5.05 -17.46 18.37
CA ILE A 386 5.64 -17.88 17.09
C ILE A 386 6.96 -18.60 17.35
N ASP A 387 7.28 -19.59 16.52
CA ASP A 387 8.57 -20.25 16.56
C ASP A 387 9.57 -19.51 15.67
N THR A 388 10.70 -19.14 16.23
CA THR A 388 11.83 -18.49 15.58
C THR A 388 13.05 -19.40 15.56
N LYS A 389 14.11 -19.02 14.84
CA LYS A 389 15.37 -19.80 14.82
C LYS A 389 15.98 -19.99 16.21
N ASP A 390 15.76 -19.03 17.11
CA ASP A 390 16.36 -18.98 18.43
C ASP A 390 15.36 -19.32 19.55
N GLY A 391 14.26 -19.98 19.24
CA GLY A 391 13.23 -20.41 20.19
C GLY A 391 11.88 -19.69 19.97
N THR A 392 11.02 -19.73 20.97
CA THR A 392 9.69 -19.12 20.88
C THR A 392 9.74 -17.62 21.17
N ALA A 393 9.03 -16.84 20.37
CA ALA A 393 8.80 -15.42 20.60
C ALA A 393 7.32 -15.14 20.86
N LYS A 394 7.03 -14.05 21.56
CA LYS A 394 5.69 -13.53 21.82
C LYS A 394 5.50 -12.17 21.15
N ILE A 395 4.34 -12.02 20.52
CA ILE A 395 3.92 -10.80 19.84
C ILE A 395 2.69 -10.28 20.58
N ALA A 396 2.82 -9.12 21.25
CA ALA A 396 1.71 -8.48 21.96
C ALA A 396 0.90 -7.58 21.02
N ILE A 397 -0.41 -7.75 21.01
CA ILE A 397 -1.33 -7.08 20.08
C ILE A 397 -2.49 -6.46 20.86
N ASN A 398 -2.68 -5.16 20.71
CA ASN A 398 -3.87 -4.48 21.21
C ASN A 398 -4.99 -4.60 20.18
N ALA A 399 -6.11 -5.23 20.57
CA ALA A 399 -7.28 -5.46 19.74
C ALA A 399 -8.57 -5.28 20.58
N PRO A 400 -9.55 -4.44 20.17
CA PRO A 400 -9.44 -3.49 19.06
C PRO A 400 -8.59 -2.26 19.41
N TYR A 401 -7.96 -1.62 18.44
CA TYR A 401 -7.17 -0.41 18.64
C TYR A 401 -7.58 0.70 17.68
N SER A 402 -7.97 1.85 18.22
CA SER A 402 -8.31 3.02 17.41
C SER A 402 -7.12 3.95 17.27
N ILE A 403 -6.67 4.18 16.05
CA ILE A 403 -5.58 5.11 15.77
C ILE A 403 -6.14 6.54 15.82
N LYS A 404 -5.52 7.39 16.63
CA LYS A 404 -5.91 8.79 16.75
C LYS A 404 -5.95 9.48 15.37
N ARG A 405 -7.10 10.07 15.03
CA ARG A 405 -7.36 10.78 13.76
C ARG A 405 -7.43 9.90 12.49
N GLN A 406 -7.54 8.60 12.64
CA GLN A 406 -7.85 7.71 11.52
C GLN A 406 -9.21 7.05 11.76
N PRO A 407 -10.08 6.99 10.73
CA PRO A 407 -11.41 6.38 10.88
C PRO A 407 -11.35 4.85 10.96
N ASP A 408 -10.20 4.27 10.58
CA ASP A 408 -10.06 2.83 10.49
C ASP A 408 -9.50 2.26 11.78
N GLN A 409 -10.13 1.19 12.26
CA GLN A 409 -9.62 0.39 13.37
C GLN A 409 -8.59 -0.61 12.85
N LEU A 410 -7.55 -0.86 13.65
CA LEU A 410 -6.51 -1.85 13.39
C LEU A 410 -6.19 -2.57 14.69
N ASP A 411 -5.75 -3.82 14.59
CA ASP A 411 -5.21 -4.53 15.73
C ASP A 411 -3.68 -4.35 15.71
N VAL A 412 -3.17 -3.50 16.59
CA VAL A 412 -1.80 -3.02 16.50
C VAL A 412 -0.85 -3.86 17.32
N ILE A 413 0.19 -4.38 16.68
CA ILE A 413 1.34 -4.99 17.33
C ILE A 413 2.09 -3.90 18.07
N VAL A 414 2.04 -3.96 19.40
CA VAL A 414 2.70 -2.98 20.28
C VAL A 414 4.09 -3.40 20.66
N ASN A 415 4.36 -4.71 20.73
CA ASN A 415 5.68 -5.21 21.07
C ASN A 415 5.94 -6.64 20.58
N THR A 416 7.22 -6.98 20.45
CA THR A 416 7.71 -8.31 20.10
C THR A 416 8.88 -8.68 21.01
N TYR A 417 8.84 -9.87 21.63
CA TYR A 417 9.86 -10.33 22.57
C TYR A 417 10.17 -11.80 22.37
N ARG A 418 11.41 -12.20 22.59
CA ARG A 418 11.75 -13.60 22.83
C ARG A 418 11.20 -14.04 24.18
N VAL A 419 10.71 -15.28 24.26
CA VAL A 419 10.26 -15.88 25.51
C VAL A 419 11.48 -16.45 26.25
N GLU A 420 11.87 -15.81 27.34
CA GLU A 420 13.04 -16.21 28.13
C GLU A 420 12.76 -17.46 28.99
N ASN A 421 11.51 -17.63 29.41
CA ASN A 421 11.13 -18.71 30.35
C ASN A 421 9.77 -19.31 29.95
N MET A 422 9.81 -20.44 29.28
CA MET A 422 8.62 -21.19 28.87
C MET A 422 7.86 -21.81 30.06
N ASP A 423 8.55 -22.19 31.13
CA ASP A 423 7.90 -22.76 32.32
C ASP A 423 7.05 -21.72 33.03
N LYS A 424 7.54 -20.48 33.09
CA LYS A 424 6.73 -19.35 33.59
C LYS A 424 5.50 -19.14 32.75
N LEU A 425 5.63 -19.16 31.42
CA LEU A 425 4.49 -19.03 30.51
C LEU A 425 3.44 -20.13 30.76
N LYS A 426 3.87 -21.39 30.91
CA LYS A 426 3.00 -22.51 31.24
C LYS A 426 2.33 -22.32 32.61
N THR A 427 3.07 -21.84 33.60
CA THR A 427 2.54 -21.53 34.93
C THR A 427 1.47 -20.43 34.88
N ASP A 428 1.70 -19.36 34.10
CA ASP A 428 0.74 -18.27 33.93
C ASP A 428 -0.55 -18.75 33.21
N ILE A 429 -0.44 -19.72 32.30
CA ILE A 429 -1.61 -20.37 31.67
C ILE A 429 -2.35 -21.22 32.70
N GLN A 430 -1.65 -22.10 33.46
CA GLN A 430 -2.25 -22.95 34.49
C GLN A 430 -2.92 -22.10 35.59
N GLY A 431 -2.30 -20.98 35.96
CA GLY A 431 -2.83 -20.02 36.93
C GLY A 431 -3.98 -19.16 36.39
N GLY A 432 -4.37 -19.32 35.11
CA GLY A 432 -5.48 -18.61 34.48
C GLY A 432 -5.23 -17.13 34.21
N GLN A 433 -3.98 -16.65 34.27
CA GLN A 433 -3.58 -15.28 33.89
C GLN A 433 -3.51 -15.13 32.38
N LEU A 434 -3.05 -16.18 31.71
CA LEU A 434 -3.08 -16.33 30.26
C LEU A 434 -4.09 -17.41 29.89
N GLU A 435 -4.88 -17.18 28.89
CA GLU A 435 -5.90 -18.10 28.41
C GLU A 435 -5.59 -18.51 26.98
N LEU A 436 -5.50 -19.81 26.73
CA LEU A 436 -5.25 -20.36 25.41
C LEU A 436 -6.51 -20.22 24.54
N LEU A 437 -6.38 -19.52 23.40
CA LEU A 437 -7.46 -19.35 22.43
C LEU A 437 -7.32 -20.30 21.25
N GLU A 438 -6.09 -20.51 20.76
CA GLU A 438 -5.80 -21.33 19.60
C GLU A 438 -4.40 -21.94 19.71
N GLY A 439 -4.17 -23.14 19.13
CA GLY A 439 -2.86 -23.79 19.07
C GLY A 439 -2.47 -24.57 20.33
N SER A 440 -1.16 -24.74 20.56
CA SER A 440 -0.60 -25.46 21.73
C SER A 440 0.67 -24.79 22.23
N VAL A 441 0.93 -24.89 23.52
CA VAL A 441 2.12 -24.36 24.21
C VAL A 441 3.12 -25.47 24.60
N ASP A 442 2.80 -26.70 24.24
CA ASP A 442 3.65 -27.88 24.52
C ASP A 442 4.80 -28.02 23.52
#